data_0536474bb5c538eb0cdb76a181ac6af2
#
_entry.id   0536474bb5c538eb0cdb76a181ac6af2
#
_cell.length_a   1.000
_cell.length_b   1.000
_cell.length_c   1.000
_cell.angle_alpha   90.00
_cell.angle_beta   90.00
_cell.angle_gamma   90.00
#
_symmetry.space_group_name_H-M   'P 1'
#
loop_
_entity.id
_entity.type
_entity.pdbx_description
1 polymer ?
#
loop_
_entity_poly.entity_id
_entity_poly.type
_entity_poly.pdbx_seq_one_letter_code
_entity_poly.pdbx_strand_id
1 'polypeptide(L)'
;MTASTIVKYIPGYDPFTKDGSDQSKITDHMANERTYLAWLRTGIAVMALGFVVAKFGIIIKELDRTAPTSSYGRSSSIGIVLVIAGGFLEIMALRSFVRNKKSIEEGNFVPSTGLEVAAGIIILLVAVLLIAYMLLTL
;
A
#
# COMPACT_ATOMS: atom_id res chain seq x y z
N MET A 1 -53.36 -4.94 0.67
CA MET A 1 -52.45 -5.32 -0.42
C MET A 1 -51.14 -4.64 -0.16
N THR A 2 -50.13 -5.40 0.23
CA THR A 2 -48.81 -4.86 0.62
C THR A 2 -47.98 -4.57 -0.64
N ALA A 3 -47.13 -3.51 -0.59
CA ALA A 3 -46.29 -3.06 -1.71
C ALA A 3 -45.46 -4.19 -2.39
N SER A 4 -45.15 -5.24 -1.66
CA SER A 4 -44.43 -6.44 -2.18
C SER A 4 -45.20 -7.23 -3.24
N THR A 5 -46.55 -7.10 -3.31
CA THR A 5 -47.38 -7.84 -4.27
C THR A 5 -47.43 -7.16 -5.64
N ILE A 6 -47.24 -5.83 -5.68
CA ILE A 6 -47.32 -5.04 -6.95
C ILE A 6 -46.02 -5.19 -7.76
N VAL A 7 -44.87 -5.34 -7.11
CA VAL A 7 -43.55 -5.45 -7.77
C VAL A 7 -43.44 -6.75 -8.59
N LYS A 8 -44.19 -7.79 -8.25
CA LYS A 8 -44.18 -9.10 -8.92
C LYS A 8 -44.90 -9.11 -10.30
N TYR A 9 -45.58 -8.00 -10.68
CA TYR A 9 -46.41 -7.93 -11.88
C TYR A 9 -45.81 -7.11 -13.04
N ILE A 10 -44.59 -6.64 -12.91
CA ILE A 10 -43.89 -5.89 -13.98
C ILE A 10 -43.11 -6.92 -14.83
N PRO A 11 -43.52 -7.21 -16.10
CA PRO A 11 -42.77 -8.12 -16.95
C PRO A 11 -41.35 -7.62 -17.21
N GLY A 12 -40.34 -8.39 -16.79
CA GLY A 12 -38.93 -8.03 -16.98
C GLY A 12 -38.28 -7.32 -15.79
N TYR A 13 -38.98 -7.07 -14.69
CA TYR A 13 -38.38 -6.58 -13.44
C TYR A 13 -38.01 -7.78 -12.56
N ASP A 14 -36.76 -8.12 -12.52
CA ASP A 14 -36.20 -9.07 -11.56
C ASP A 14 -35.44 -8.29 -10.48
N PRO A 15 -36.03 -8.08 -9.30
CA PRO A 15 -35.43 -7.28 -8.23
C PRO A 15 -34.14 -7.92 -7.69
N PHE A 16 -33.90 -9.20 -7.98
CA PHE A 16 -32.75 -9.92 -7.44
C PHE A 16 -31.51 -9.89 -8.35
N THR A 17 -31.67 -9.65 -9.66
CA THR A 17 -30.53 -9.68 -10.59
C THR A 17 -29.81 -8.33 -10.72
N LYS A 18 -30.53 -7.23 -10.75
CA LYS A 18 -29.92 -5.91 -10.93
C LYS A 18 -29.42 -5.32 -9.60
N ASP A 19 -30.16 -5.48 -8.53
CA ASP A 19 -29.78 -5.03 -7.20
C ASP A 19 -28.61 -5.84 -6.63
N GLY A 20 -28.59 -7.16 -6.86
CA GLY A 20 -27.48 -8.02 -6.42
C GLY A 20 -26.17 -7.74 -7.14
N SER A 21 -26.19 -7.38 -8.43
CA SER A 21 -24.97 -7.04 -9.17
C SER A 21 -24.41 -5.67 -8.76
N ASP A 22 -25.27 -4.69 -8.51
CA ASP A 22 -24.87 -3.36 -8.08
C ASP A 22 -24.35 -3.39 -6.63
N GLN A 23 -24.96 -4.18 -5.77
CA GLN A 23 -24.50 -4.38 -4.38
C GLN A 23 -23.17 -5.11 -4.32
N SER A 24 -22.93 -6.10 -5.18
CA SER A 24 -21.62 -6.75 -5.33
C SER A 24 -20.54 -5.76 -5.74
N LYS A 25 -20.78 -4.93 -6.77
CA LYS A 25 -19.84 -3.92 -7.23
C LYS A 25 -19.49 -2.90 -6.13
N ILE A 26 -20.47 -2.44 -5.36
CA ILE A 26 -20.24 -1.53 -4.23
C ILE A 26 -19.31 -2.20 -3.21
N THR A 27 -19.55 -3.46 -2.87
CA THR A 27 -18.74 -4.21 -1.92
C THR A 27 -17.30 -4.38 -2.43
N ASP A 28 -17.13 -4.68 -3.72
CA ASP A 28 -15.82 -4.84 -4.36
C ASP A 28 -15.04 -3.52 -4.40
N HIS A 29 -15.71 -2.39 -4.67
CA HIS A 29 -15.10 -1.06 -4.58
C HIS A 29 -14.62 -0.75 -3.17
N MET A 30 -15.44 -1.01 -2.15
CA MET A 30 -15.06 -0.79 -0.75
C MET A 30 -13.90 -1.71 -0.32
N ALA A 31 -13.87 -2.95 -0.80
CA ALA A 31 -12.76 -3.88 -0.54
C ALA A 31 -11.46 -3.37 -1.19
N ASN A 32 -11.51 -2.87 -2.42
CA ASN A 32 -10.37 -2.29 -3.12
C ASN A 32 -9.84 -1.04 -2.40
N GLU A 33 -10.73 -0.16 -1.90
CA GLU A 33 -10.34 1.00 -1.12
C GLU A 33 -9.64 0.62 0.19
N ARG A 34 -10.16 -0.37 0.92
CA ARG A 34 -9.53 -0.87 2.14
C ARG A 34 -8.13 -1.40 1.87
N THR A 35 -7.95 -2.15 0.81
CA THR A 35 -6.65 -2.68 0.40
C THR A 35 -5.69 -1.55 0.05
N TYR A 36 -6.12 -0.56 -0.72
CA TYR A 36 -5.32 0.62 -1.04
C TYR A 36 -4.88 1.40 0.21
N LEU A 37 -5.82 1.67 1.14
CA LEU A 37 -5.52 2.37 2.38
C LEU A 37 -4.55 1.59 3.29
N ALA A 38 -4.60 0.26 3.28
CA ALA A 38 -3.64 -0.57 4.00
C ALA A 38 -2.22 -0.40 3.42
N TRP A 39 -2.06 -0.41 2.10
CA TRP A 39 -0.78 -0.18 1.43
C TRP A 39 -0.26 1.24 1.61
N LEU A 40 -1.13 2.24 1.52
CA LEU A 40 -0.81 3.65 1.79
C LEU A 40 -0.20 3.82 3.18
N ARG A 41 -0.83 3.21 4.19
CA ARG A 41 -0.30 3.22 5.58
C ARG A 41 1.10 2.62 5.66
N THR A 42 1.34 1.50 4.98
CA THR A 42 2.64 0.83 4.96
C THR A 42 3.69 1.69 4.25
N GLY A 43 3.36 2.26 3.10
CA GLY A 43 4.26 3.15 2.35
C GLY A 43 4.67 4.38 3.16
N ILE A 44 3.70 5.06 3.78
CA ILE A 44 3.97 6.21 4.66
C ILE A 44 4.85 5.81 5.86
N ALA A 45 4.58 4.67 6.50
CA ALA A 45 5.39 4.21 7.63
C ALA A 45 6.85 3.94 7.23
N VAL A 46 7.09 3.31 6.07
CA VAL A 46 8.44 3.06 5.55
C VAL A 46 9.15 4.37 5.19
N MET A 47 8.45 5.33 4.56
CA MET A 47 9.02 6.65 4.27
C MET A 47 9.36 7.42 5.55
N ALA A 48 8.47 7.41 6.54
CA ALA A 48 8.70 8.08 7.83
C ALA A 48 9.93 7.48 8.54
N LEU A 49 10.05 6.15 8.57
CA LEU A 49 11.22 5.47 9.11
C LEU A 49 12.49 5.87 8.37
N GLY A 50 12.46 5.89 7.04
CA GLY A 50 13.58 6.31 6.20
C GLY A 50 14.02 7.75 6.49
N PHE A 51 13.06 8.66 6.65
CA PHE A 51 13.32 10.03 7.02
C PHE A 51 13.99 10.14 8.41
N VAL A 52 13.50 9.41 9.40
CA VAL A 52 14.08 9.36 10.75
C VAL A 52 15.51 8.86 10.69
N VAL A 53 15.77 7.72 10.01
CA VAL A 53 17.12 7.15 9.86
C VAL A 53 18.06 8.13 9.17
N ALA A 54 17.63 8.81 8.11
CA ALA A 54 18.44 9.81 7.41
C ALA A 54 18.78 11.01 8.31
N LYS A 55 17.82 11.50 9.08
CA LYS A 55 18.01 12.67 9.96
C LYS A 55 18.82 12.35 11.19
N PHE A 56 18.73 11.14 11.75
CA PHE A 56 19.55 10.73 12.89
C PHE A 56 21.05 10.84 12.58
N GLY A 57 21.48 10.43 11.38
CA GLY A 57 22.86 10.58 10.97
C GLY A 57 23.36 12.03 10.99
N ILE A 58 22.52 12.98 10.61
CA ILE A 58 22.86 14.40 10.61
C ILE A 58 22.93 14.95 12.05
N ILE A 59 21.98 14.58 12.90
CA ILE A 59 21.93 15.04 14.31
C ILE A 59 23.16 14.56 15.09
N ILE A 60 23.55 13.29 14.92
CA ILE A 60 24.73 12.74 15.59
C ILE A 60 26.00 13.49 15.13
N LYS A 61 26.10 13.81 13.83
CA LYS A 61 27.23 14.61 13.31
C LYS A 61 27.33 15.99 13.91
N GLU A 62 26.21 16.63 14.21
CA GLU A 62 26.21 17.95 14.86
C GLU A 62 26.57 17.88 16.34
N LEU A 63 26.19 16.81 17.02
CA LEU A 63 26.49 16.59 18.45
C LEU A 63 27.94 16.15 18.68
N ASP A 64 28.50 15.34 17.81
CA ASP A 64 29.88 14.85 17.93
C ASP A 64 30.69 15.21 16.67
N ARG A 65 31.30 16.38 16.69
CA ARG A 65 32.16 16.88 15.60
C ARG A 65 33.49 16.14 15.46
N THR A 66 33.83 15.26 16.40
CA THR A 66 35.10 14.50 16.42
C THR A 66 34.96 13.12 15.79
N ALA A 67 33.74 12.64 15.58
CA ALA A 67 33.48 11.32 15.03
C ALA A 67 33.75 11.23 13.52
N PRO A 68 34.25 10.08 13.03
CA PRO A 68 34.61 9.94 11.62
C PRO A 68 33.42 10.09 10.69
N THR A 69 33.56 10.93 9.66
CA THR A 69 32.54 11.31 8.68
C THR A 69 31.94 10.13 7.89
N SER A 70 32.63 9.00 7.84
CA SER A 70 32.24 7.81 7.07
C SER A 70 30.99 7.07 7.61
N SER A 71 30.76 7.11 8.93
CA SER A 71 29.59 6.46 9.55
C SER A 71 28.30 7.21 9.30
N TYR A 72 28.34 8.52 9.22
CA TYR A 72 27.15 9.37 9.02
C TYR A 72 26.60 9.32 7.59
N GLY A 73 27.49 9.21 6.60
CA GLY A 73 27.11 9.07 5.19
C GLY A 73 26.33 7.80 4.93
N ARG A 74 26.69 6.70 5.58
CA ARG A 74 25.99 5.40 5.43
C ARG A 74 24.57 5.45 5.98
N SER A 75 24.36 6.02 7.16
CA SER A 75 23.02 6.13 7.76
C SER A 75 22.08 6.99 6.89
N SER A 76 22.57 8.13 6.41
CA SER A 76 21.79 8.99 5.52
C SER A 76 21.41 8.30 4.20
N SER A 77 22.35 7.57 3.60
CA SER A 77 22.10 6.83 2.36
C SER A 77 21.03 5.74 2.54
N ILE A 78 21.06 5.00 3.64
CA ILE A 78 20.06 3.98 3.96
C ILE A 78 18.68 4.61 4.15
N GLY A 79 18.61 5.74 4.87
CA GLY A 79 17.35 6.45 5.04
C GLY A 79 16.75 6.93 3.72
N ILE A 80 17.56 7.41 2.78
CA ILE A 80 17.10 7.78 1.43
C ILE A 80 16.59 6.57 0.66
N VAL A 81 17.28 5.43 0.71
CA VAL A 81 16.81 4.19 0.07
C VAL A 81 15.46 3.75 0.62
N LEU A 82 15.25 3.85 1.93
CA LEU A 82 13.96 3.54 2.56
C LEU A 82 12.84 4.49 2.10
N VAL A 83 13.12 5.79 2.00
CA VAL A 83 12.13 6.76 1.48
C VAL A 83 11.75 6.43 0.04
N ILE A 84 12.73 6.11 -0.81
CA ILE A 84 12.48 5.71 -2.20
C ILE A 84 11.67 4.42 -2.26
N ALA A 85 11.99 3.42 -1.44
CA ALA A 85 11.26 2.16 -1.39
C ALA A 85 9.80 2.36 -0.95
N GLY A 86 9.56 3.19 0.08
CA GLY A 86 8.20 3.55 0.50
C GLY A 86 7.40 4.25 -0.58
N GLY A 87 7.99 5.23 -1.26
CA GLY A 87 7.37 5.92 -2.40
C GLY A 87 7.07 4.99 -3.57
N PHE A 88 7.95 4.04 -3.85
CA PHE A 88 7.72 3.03 -4.88
C PHE A 88 6.53 2.10 -4.53
N LEU A 89 6.43 1.68 -3.27
CA LEU A 89 5.27 0.92 -2.77
C LEU A 89 3.96 1.69 -2.98
N GLU A 90 3.94 3.00 -2.71
CA GLU A 90 2.75 3.83 -2.93
C GLU A 90 2.36 3.93 -4.40
N ILE A 91 3.33 4.13 -5.29
CA ILE A 91 3.05 4.19 -6.73
C ILE A 91 2.48 2.85 -7.22
N MET A 92 3.00 1.73 -6.74
CA MET A 92 2.47 0.40 -7.07
C MET A 92 1.05 0.20 -6.54
N ALA A 93 0.79 0.61 -5.30
CA ALA A 93 -0.53 0.53 -4.67
C ALA A 93 -1.57 1.36 -5.44
N LEU A 94 -1.22 2.59 -5.81
CA LEU A 94 -2.08 3.48 -6.60
C LEU A 94 -2.39 2.89 -7.98
N ARG A 95 -1.39 2.38 -8.68
CA ARG A 95 -1.60 1.71 -9.99
C ARG A 95 -2.52 0.51 -9.88
N SER A 96 -2.36 -0.31 -8.85
CA SER A 96 -3.22 -1.46 -8.60
C SER A 96 -4.64 -1.04 -8.28
N PHE A 97 -4.81 -0.02 -7.45
CA PHE A 97 -6.12 0.53 -7.10
C PHE A 97 -6.89 0.99 -8.34
N VAL A 98 -6.25 1.78 -9.20
CA VAL A 98 -6.85 2.30 -10.44
C VAL A 98 -7.19 1.16 -11.42
N ARG A 99 -6.30 0.18 -11.57
CA ARG A 99 -6.51 -0.97 -12.43
C ARG A 99 -7.68 -1.83 -11.93
N ASN A 100 -7.72 -2.12 -10.64
CA ASN A 100 -8.79 -2.92 -10.04
C ASN A 100 -10.13 -2.19 -10.15
N LYS A 101 -10.17 -0.88 -9.92
CA LYS A 101 -11.37 -0.06 -10.11
C LYS A 101 -11.94 -0.22 -11.51
N LYS A 102 -11.12 -0.11 -12.55
CA LYS A 102 -11.53 -0.30 -13.93
C LYS A 102 -12.05 -1.71 -14.20
N SER A 103 -11.37 -2.74 -13.69
CA SER A 103 -11.80 -4.14 -13.84
C SER A 103 -13.15 -4.44 -13.17
N ILE A 104 -13.42 -3.81 -12.02
CA ILE A 104 -14.73 -3.94 -11.33
C ILE A 104 -15.83 -3.29 -12.16
N GLU A 105 -15.59 -2.12 -12.73
CA GLU A 105 -16.55 -1.42 -13.60
C GLU A 105 -16.88 -2.22 -14.87
N GLU A 106 -15.87 -2.88 -15.46
CA GLU A 106 -16.02 -3.71 -16.66
C GLU A 106 -16.60 -5.12 -16.37
N GLY A 107 -16.79 -5.51 -15.10
CA GLY A 107 -17.34 -6.82 -14.70
C GLY A 107 -16.38 -8.01 -14.89
N ASN A 108 -15.10 -7.75 -15.20
CA ASN A 108 -14.05 -8.74 -15.43
C ASN A 108 -13.00 -8.72 -14.30
N PHE A 109 -13.44 -8.78 -13.06
CA PHE A 109 -12.52 -8.76 -11.92
C PHE A 109 -11.76 -10.08 -11.80
N VAL A 110 -10.44 -10.04 -12.09
CA VAL A 110 -9.50 -11.13 -11.81
C VAL A 110 -8.60 -10.66 -10.67
N PRO A 111 -8.66 -11.27 -9.49
CA PRO A 111 -7.80 -10.89 -8.36
C PRO A 111 -6.32 -11.09 -8.73
N SER A 112 -5.56 -10.00 -8.76
CA SER A 112 -4.13 -10.05 -9.06
C SER A 112 -3.32 -10.15 -7.77
N THR A 113 -2.95 -11.34 -7.37
CA THR A 113 -2.06 -11.64 -6.22
C THR A 113 -0.62 -11.14 -6.41
N GLY A 114 -0.24 -10.76 -7.64
CA GLY A 114 1.12 -10.34 -7.95
C GLY A 114 1.61 -9.11 -7.18
N LEU A 115 0.73 -8.15 -6.90
CA LEU A 115 1.07 -6.96 -6.12
C LEU A 115 1.36 -7.30 -4.66
N GLU A 116 0.54 -8.15 -4.05
CA GLU A 116 0.67 -8.53 -2.64
C GLU A 116 2.00 -9.27 -2.41
N VAL A 117 2.35 -10.19 -3.32
CA VAL A 117 3.62 -10.92 -3.28
C VAL A 117 4.81 -9.98 -3.49
N ALA A 118 4.75 -9.09 -4.48
CA ALA A 118 5.83 -8.13 -4.76
C ALA A 118 6.07 -7.20 -3.56
N ALA A 119 5.01 -6.67 -2.96
CA ALA A 119 5.12 -5.81 -1.80
C ALA A 119 5.65 -6.57 -0.57
N GLY A 120 5.23 -7.82 -0.35
CA GLY A 120 5.78 -8.68 0.70
C GLY A 120 7.30 -8.89 0.53
N ILE A 121 7.76 -9.14 -0.69
CA ILE A 121 9.19 -9.30 -0.99
C ILE A 121 9.96 -7.99 -0.71
N ILE A 122 9.42 -6.83 -1.09
CA ILE A 122 10.05 -5.53 -0.85
C ILE A 122 10.20 -5.28 0.66
N ILE A 123 9.15 -5.53 1.45
CA ILE A 123 9.19 -5.37 2.91
C ILE A 123 10.22 -6.31 3.54
N LEU A 124 10.28 -7.56 3.08
CA LEU A 124 11.28 -8.53 3.55
C LEU A 124 12.70 -8.07 3.23
N LEU A 125 12.96 -7.58 2.02
CA LEU A 125 14.27 -7.05 1.62
C LEU A 125 14.67 -5.84 2.47
N VAL A 126 13.74 -4.93 2.75
CA VAL A 126 13.97 -3.79 3.66
C VAL A 126 14.33 -4.28 5.07
N ALA A 127 13.61 -5.26 5.60
CA ALA A 127 13.91 -5.82 6.92
C ALA A 127 15.31 -6.45 6.98
N VAL A 128 15.68 -7.25 5.99
CA VAL A 128 17.02 -7.87 5.88
C VAL A 128 18.10 -6.80 5.79
N LEU A 129 17.89 -5.76 4.99
CA LEU A 129 18.84 -4.65 4.85
C LEU A 129 19.06 -3.90 6.18
N LEU A 130 17.98 -3.64 6.93
CA LEU A 130 18.07 -3.01 8.24
C LEU A 130 18.80 -3.88 9.27
N ILE A 131 18.53 -5.19 9.29
CA ILE A 131 19.23 -6.14 10.18
C ILE A 131 20.71 -6.18 9.83
N ALA A 132 21.05 -6.32 8.55
CA ALA A 132 22.44 -6.31 8.10
C ALA A 132 23.15 -5.01 8.48
N TYR A 133 22.48 -3.87 8.33
CA TYR A 133 23.02 -2.57 8.75
C TYR A 133 23.29 -2.52 10.26
N MET A 134 22.35 -3.00 11.08
CA MET A 134 22.55 -3.07 12.54
C MET A 134 23.76 -3.94 12.91
N LEU A 135 23.90 -5.12 12.29
CA LEU A 135 25.02 -6.02 12.58
C LEU A 135 26.39 -5.47 12.15
N LEU A 136 26.43 -4.67 11.08
CA LEU A 136 27.66 -4.06 10.57
C LEU A 136 28.08 -2.78 11.34
N THR A 137 27.17 -2.22 12.13
CA THR A 137 27.41 -1.00 12.91
C THR A 137 27.57 -1.25 14.42
N LEU A 138 27.35 -2.48 14.87
CA LEU A 138 27.63 -2.96 16.21
C LEU A 138 29.12 -3.34 16.33
#